data_7c4e2b0380e3d15acda6777f5ae1dc40
#
_entry.id   7c4e2b0380e3d15acda6777f5ae1dc40
#
_cell.length_a   1.000
_cell.length_b   1.000
_cell.length_c   1.000
_cell.angle_alpha   90.00
_cell.angle_beta   90.00
_cell.angle_gamma   90.00
#
_symmetry.space_group_name_H-M   'P 1'
#
loop_
_entity.id
_entity.type
_entity.pdbx_description
1 polymer ?
#
loop_
_entity_poly.entity_id
_entity_poly.type
_entity_poly.pdbx_seq_one_letter_code
_entity_poly.pdbx_strand_id
1 'polypeptide(L)'
;GSSAGGHLVAMLGTSGDVSGLEGDLGNWCDKSSRVDGVINFFGPSDLTSIGDWHNNPDSPESLLLGGPVPENTEIARAASPVTYVTKDDPPFLTIHGTDDALVPFKQSVELTDLLQEAGVLARLIPIQGGGHGRPQLRELNSRITLFLENQFDGKKHEISTESILSPKPSR
;
A
#
# COMPACT_ATOMS: atom_id res chain seq x y z
N GLY A 1 -2.56 -3.70 -6.28
CA GLY A 1 -3.56 -4.36 -5.44
C GLY A 1 -4.50 -3.39 -4.75
N SER A 2 -5.58 -3.87 -4.10
CA SER A 2 -6.52 -3.02 -3.36
C SER A 2 -6.89 -3.67 -2.02
N SER A 3 -7.11 -2.85 -0.97
CA SER A 3 -7.44 -3.32 0.39
C SER A 3 -6.39 -4.33 0.89
N ALA A 4 -6.77 -5.54 1.30
CA ALA A 4 -5.84 -6.62 1.63
C ALA A 4 -4.82 -6.90 0.49
N GLY A 5 -5.25 -6.81 -0.79
CA GLY A 5 -4.33 -6.90 -1.92
C GLY A 5 -3.39 -5.69 -2.03
N GLY A 6 -3.82 -4.51 -1.57
CA GLY A 6 -2.97 -3.33 -1.42
C GLY A 6 -1.88 -3.53 -0.38
N HIS A 7 -2.23 -4.15 0.76
CA HIS A 7 -1.28 -4.58 1.78
C HIS A 7 -0.25 -5.58 1.20
N LEU A 8 -0.71 -6.63 0.50
CA LEU A 8 0.19 -7.64 -0.07
C LEU A 8 1.17 -7.05 -1.07
N VAL A 9 0.74 -6.14 -1.98
CA VAL A 9 1.67 -5.52 -2.93
C VAL A 9 2.60 -4.51 -2.26
N ALA A 10 2.18 -3.86 -1.18
CA ALA A 10 3.05 -3.01 -0.38
C ALA A 10 4.12 -3.85 0.35
N MET A 11 3.73 -4.98 0.97
CA MET A 11 4.69 -5.94 1.54
C MET A 11 5.70 -6.40 0.48
N LEU A 12 5.23 -6.83 -0.69
CA LEU A 12 6.10 -7.27 -1.78
C LEU A 12 7.08 -6.16 -2.22
N GLY A 13 6.62 -4.91 -2.24
CA GLY A 13 7.45 -3.77 -2.64
C GLY A 13 8.50 -3.39 -1.62
N THR A 14 8.25 -3.57 -0.32
CA THR A 14 9.17 -3.15 0.75
C THR A 14 10.04 -4.29 1.29
N SER A 15 9.71 -5.56 1.02
CA SER A 15 10.41 -6.71 1.60
C SER A 15 11.40 -7.40 0.66
N GLY A 16 11.78 -6.78 -0.45
CA GLY A 16 12.51 -7.40 -1.57
C GLY A 16 13.88 -8.00 -1.26
N ASP A 17 14.47 -7.83 -0.09
CA ASP A 17 15.73 -8.48 0.33
C ASP A 17 15.63 -9.02 1.75
N VAL A 18 14.43 -9.19 2.25
CA VAL A 18 14.20 -9.75 3.59
C VAL A 18 14.17 -11.26 3.49
N SER A 19 15.30 -11.90 3.68
CA SER A 19 15.48 -13.35 3.51
C SER A 19 14.45 -14.22 4.26
N GLY A 20 13.97 -13.74 5.41
CA GLY A 20 12.94 -14.44 6.20
C GLY A 20 11.54 -14.40 5.58
N LEU A 21 11.30 -13.54 4.56
CA LEU A 21 10.02 -13.39 3.87
C LEU A 21 10.03 -13.98 2.45
N GLU A 22 11.20 -14.31 1.89
CA GLU A 22 11.31 -14.91 0.55
C GLU A 22 10.77 -16.34 0.49
N GLY A 23 10.89 -17.08 1.58
CA GLY A 23 10.49 -18.49 1.63
C GLY A 23 11.38 -19.40 0.80
N ASP A 24 11.00 -20.69 0.73
CA ASP A 24 11.75 -21.75 0.06
C ASP A 24 10.86 -22.65 -0.81
N LEU A 25 9.66 -22.18 -1.15
CA LEU A 25 8.68 -22.95 -1.93
C LEU A 25 8.92 -22.85 -3.43
N GLY A 26 8.90 -24.01 -4.09
CA GLY A 26 9.00 -24.12 -5.55
C GLY A 26 10.41 -24.24 -6.08
N ASN A 27 10.53 -24.18 -7.42
CA ASN A 27 11.79 -24.45 -8.13
C ASN A 27 12.58 -23.19 -8.50
N TRP A 28 12.13 -22.01 -8.04
CA TRP A 28 12.66 -20.72 -8.50
C TRP A 28 13.16 -19.85 -7.34
N CYS A 29 13.58 -20.47 -6.24
CA CYS A 29 14.08 -19.76 -5.05
C CYS A 29 15.37 -18.95 -5.32
N ASP A 30 15.99 -19.14 -6.49
CA ASP A 30 17.13 -18.36 -6.98
C ASP A 30 16.73 -17.08 -7.73
N LYS A 31 15.45 -16.86 -7.95
CA LYS A 31 14.93 -15.66 -8.62
C LYS A 31 14.55 -14.59 -7.63
N SER A 32 14.85 -13.34 -7.99
CA SER A 32 14.45 -12.19 -7.20
C SER A 32 12.92 -12.04 -7.19
N SER A 33 12.36 -11.75 -6.03
CA SER A 33 10.95 -11.35 -5.85
C SER A 33 10.73 -9.84 -6.05
N ARG A 34 11.80 -9.07 -6.28
CA ARG A 34 11.72 -7.62 -6.45
C ARG A 34 10.82 -7.25 -7.63
N VAL A 35 10.05 -6.18 -7.44
CA VAL A 35 9.14 -5.61 -8.43
C VAL A 35 9.63 -4.23 -8.87
N ASP A 36 9.25 -3.80 -10.09
CA ASP A 36 9.68 -2.54 -10.69
C ASP A 36 8.82 -1.33 -10.25
N GLY A 37 7.71 -1.57 -9.55
CA GLY A 37 6.83 -0.52 -9.05
C GLY A 37 5.60 -1.09 -8.35
N VAL A 38 5.01 -0.30 -7.47
CA VAL A 38 3.83 -0.69 -6.70
C VAL A 38 2.69 0.29 -6.94
N ILE A 39 1.49 -0.23 -7.25
CA ILE A 39 0.24 0.53 -7.25
C ILE A 39 -0.63 -0.02 -6.11
N ASN A 40 -0.72 0.77 -5.05
CA ASN A 40 -1.44 0.44 -3.83
C ASN A 40 -2.75 1.23 -3.75
N PHE A 41 -3.88 0.54 -3.76
CA PHE A 41 -5.18 1.13 -3.50
C PHE A 41 -5.56 0.83 -2.05
N PHE A 42 -5.51 1.85 -1.20
CA PHE A 42 -6.01 1.83 0.19
C PHE A 42 -5.65 0.57 1.00
N GLY A 43 -4.45 0.04 0.82
CA GLY A 43 -3.96 -1.08 1.63
C GLY A 43 -3.52 -0.64 3.02
N PRO A 44 -3.80 -1.43 4.07
CA PRO A 44 -3.15 -1.24 5.37
C PRO A 44 -1.62 -1.28 5.24
N SER A 45 -0.91 -0.49 6.03
CA SER A 45 0.56 -0.40 5.97
C SER A 45 1.24 -0.60 7.31
N ASP A 46 0.57 -0.24 8.40
CA ASP A 46 0.99 -0.51 9.77
C ASP A 46 -0.17 -1.14 10.56
N LEU A 47 -0.09 -2.44 10.77
CA LEU A 47 -1.11 -3.17 11.51
C LEU A 47 -1.07 -2.86 13.00
N THR A 48 0.06 -2.36 13.52
CA THR A 48 0.20 -2.02 14.95
C THR A 48 -0.54 -0.74 15.32
N SER A 49 -0.75 0.16 14.35
CA SER A 49 -1.36 1.48 14.53
C SER A 49 -2.74 1.62 13.88
N ILE A 50 -3.22 0.59 13.18
CA ILE A 50 -4.51 0.65 12.47
C ILE A 50 -5.68 0.96 13.40
N GLY A 51 -5.71 0.32 14.59
CA GLY A 51 -6.58 0.67 15.71
C GLY A 51 -8.04 0.27 15.58
N ASP A 52 -8.88 0.83 16.46
CA ASP A 52 -10.34 0.69 16.48
C ASP A 52 -10.82 -0.79 16.38
N TRP A 53 -11.80 -1.06 15.51
CA TRP A 53 -12.41 -2.38 15.35
C TRP A 53 -11.40 -3.44 14.82
N HIS A 54 -10.29 -3.02 14.22
CA HIS A 54 -9.22 -3.91 13.75
C HIS A 54 -8.54 -4.68 14.89
N ASN A 55 -8.67 -4.21 16.13
CA ASN A 55 -8.16 -4.89 17.31
C ASN A 55 -9.11 -5.99 17.82
N ASN A 56 -10.31 -6.13 17.26
CA ASN A 56 -11.24 -7.18 17.67
C ASN A 56 -10.74 -8.56 17.23
N PRO A 57 -11.00 -9.62 18.00
CA PRO A 57 -10.56 -10.98 17.69
C PRO A 57 -11.01 -11.49 16.31
N ASP A 58 -12.16 -11.02 15.84
CA ASP A 58 -12.75 -11.43 14.55
C ASP A 58 -12.38 -10.49 13.39
N SER A 59 -11.50 -9.50 13.61
CA SER A 59 -11.04 -8.64 12.54
C SER A 59 -10.16 -9.39 11.54
N PRO A 60 -10.11 -8.97 10.26
CA PRO A 60 -9.22 -9.57 9.28
C PRO A 60 -7.75 -9.60 9.72
N GLU A 61 -7.30 -8.54 10.39
CA GLU A 61 -5.96 -8.42 10.92
C GLU A 61 -5.71 -9.44 12.04
N SER A 62 -6.63 -9.55 13.01
CA SER A 62 -6.52 -10.51 14.10
C SER A 62 -6.54 -11.96 13.59
N LEU A 63 -7.36 -12.24 12.57
CA LEU A 63 -7.38 -13.55 11.93
C LEU A 63 -6.07 -13.85 11.20
N LEU A 64 -5.48 -12.87 10.53
CA LEU A 64 -4.17 -12.99 9.88
C LEU A 64 -3.06 -13.28 10.90
N LEU A 65 -3.08 -12.59 12.04
CA LEU A 65 -2.05 -12.67 13.06
C LEU A 65 -2.21 -13.87 14.02
N GLY A 66 -3.36 -14.57 13.95
CA GLY A 66 -3.69 -15.68 14.87
C GLY A 66 -4.23 -15.22 16.23
N GLY A 67 -4.62 -13.96 16.37
CA GLY A 67 -5.21 -13.37 17.57
C GLY A 67 -5.24 -11.84 17.54
N PRO A 68 -5.82 -11.19 18.56
CA PRO A 68 -5.94 -9.73 18.62
C PRO A 68 -4.61 -9.00 18.41
N VAL A 69 -4.63 -7.93 17.63
CA VAL A 69 -3.43 -7.12 17.31
C VAL A 69 -2.66 -6.71 18.57
N PRO A 70 -3.32 -6.20 19.64
CA PRO A 70 -2.61 -5.79 20.87
C PRO A 70 -1.86 -6.92 21.59
N GLU A 71 -2.28 -8.17 21.39
CA GLU A 71 -1.66 -9.36 21.98
C GLU A 71 -0.57 -9.96 21.07
N ASN A 72 -0.52 -9.53 19.79
CA ASN A 72 0.36 -10.07 18.76
C ASN A 72 1.20 -8.97 18.08
N THR A 73 1.69 -7.99 18.83
CA THR A 73 2.35 -6.78 18.29
C THR A 73 3.61 -7.07 17.48
N GLU A 74 4.40 -8.08 17.86
CA GLU A 74 5.60 -8.46 17.10
C GLU A 74 5.24 -9.06 15.74
N ILE A 75 4.20 -9.91 15.69
CA ILE A 75 3.70 -10.48 14.43
C ILE A 75 3.05 -9.39 13.58
N ALA A 76 2.29 -8.47 14.20
CA ALA A 76 1.69 -7.32 13.52
C ALA A 76 2.76 -6.44 12.88
N ARG A 77 3.86 -6.14 13.60
CA ARG A 77 5.01 -5.42 13.07
C ARG A 77 5.63 -6.16 11.89
N ALA A 78 5.89 -7.46 12.04
CA ALA A 78 6.45 -8.29 10.97
C ALA A 78 5.53 -8.37 9.73
N ALA A 79 4.23 -8.21 9.90
CA ALA A 79 3.24 -8.16 8.82
C ALA A 79 2.97 -6.73 8.30
N SER A 80 3.72 -5.73 8.72
CA SER A 80 3.50 -4.32 8.35
C SER A 80 4.53 -3.84 7.32
N PRO A 81 4.11 -3.40 6.12
CA PRO A 81 5.00 -2.86 5.09
C PRO A 81 5.95 -1.78 5.57
N VAL A 82 5.48 -0.89 6.46
CA VAL A 82 6.28 0.21 7.02
C VAL A 82 7.55 -0.26 7.76
N THR A 83 7.56 -1.50 8.25
CA THR A 83 8.70 -2.11 8.96
C THR A 83 9.91 -2.32 8.06
N TYR A 84 9.70 -2.47 6.77
CA TYR A 84 10.72 -2.90 5.81
C TYR A 84 11.14 -1.80 4.84
N VAL A 85 10.60 -0.60 4.97
CA VAL A 85 10.92 0.52 4.08
C VAL A 85 12.41 0.79 4.05
N THR A 86 12.99 0.77 2.86
CA THR A 86 14.39 1.08 2.59
C THR A 86 14.53 1.99 1.36
N LYS A 87 15.70 2.58 1.18
CA LYS A 87 16.02 3.41 0.01
C LYS A 87 16.04 2.63 -1.31
N ASP A 88 16.12 1.32 -1.25
CA ASP A 88 16.25 0.44 -2.41
C ASP A 88 14.89 -0.13 -2.87
N ASP A 89 13.79 0.35 -2.25
CA ASP A 89 12.43 -0.01 -2.62
C ASP A 89 12.04 0.58 -3.98
N PRO A 90 11.15 -0.10 -4.73
CA PRO A 90 10.66 0.38 -6.00
C PRO A 90 9.78 1.63 -5.84
N PRO A 91 9.51 2.38 -6.91
CA PRO A 91 8.55 3.48 -6.88
C PRO A 91 7.14 3.04 -6.47
N PHE A 92 6.47 3.88 -5.67
CA PHE A 92 5.10 3.65 -5.20
C PHE A 92 4.13 4.71 -5.72
N LEU A 93 2.96 4.25 -6.18
CA LEU A 93 1.79 5.08 -6.42
C LEU A 93 0.65 4.58 -5.51
N THR A 94 0.31 5.37 -4.51
CA THR A 94 -0.76 5.05 -3.56
C THR A 94 -1.99 5.88 -3.85
N ILE A 95 -3.17 5.27 -3.84
CA ILE A 95 -4.47 5.91 -4.07
C ILE A 95 -5.39 5.57 -2.88
N HIS A 96 -5.97 6.58 -2.24
CA HIS A 96 -6.80 6.34 -1.06
C HIS A 96 -7.91 7.39 -0.91
N GLY A 97 -9.10 6.95 -0.52
CA GLY A 97 -10.23 7.80 -0.19
C GLY A 97 -10.01 8.50 1.17
N THR A 98 -10.25 9.81 1.24
CA THR A 98 -10.04 10.56 2.50
C THR A 98 -11.06 10.21 3.60
N ASP A 99 -12.22 9.68 3.22
CA ASP A 99 -13.32 9.30 4.11
C ASP A 99 -13.47 7.78 4.19
N ASP A 100 -12.37 7.05 4.01
CA ASP A 100 -12.35 5.59 4.12
C ASP A 100 -12.60 5.17 5.58
N ALA A 101 -13.74 4.51 5.81
CA ALA A 101 -14.17 4.04 7.12
C ALA A 101 -13.66 2.64 7.47
N LEU A 102 -13.07 1.92 6.50
CA LEU A 102 -12.53 0.58 6.71
C LEU A 102 -11.01 0.63 6.95
N VAL A 103 -10.26 1.23 6.06
CA VAL A 103 -8.82 1.43 6.25
C VAL A 103 -8.56 2.92 6.43
N PRO A 104 -8.10 3.37 7.60
CA PRO A 104 -7.87 4.79 7.85
C PRO A 104 -6.90 5.40 6.83
N PHE A 105 -7.25 6.55 6.25
CA PHE A 105 -6.42 7.27 5.26
C PHE A 105 -4.99 7.52 5.75
N LYS A 106 -4.80 7.69 7.08
CA LYS A 106 -3.48 7.84 7.72
C LYS A 106 -2.49 6.72 7.36
N GLN A 107 -2.98 5.51 7.10
CA GLN A 107 -2.13 4.37 6.71
C GLN A 107 -1.37 4.65 5.41
N SER A 108 -2.04 5.23 4.42
CA SER A 108 -1.39 5.61 3.16
C SER A 108 -0.48 6.84 3.30
N VAL A 109 -0.83 7.77 4.17
CA VAL A 109 0.02 8.94 4.47
C VAL A 109 1.34 8.45 5.08
N GLU A 110 1.27 7.67 6.16
CA GLU A 110 2.43 7.14 6.87
C GLU A 110 3.38 6.36 5.95
N LEU A 111 2.86 5.41 5.17
CA LEU A 111 3.69 4.66 4.23
C LEU A 111 4.37 5.57 3.19
N THR A 112 3.62 6.54 2.66
CA THR A 112 4.16 7.47 1.66
C THR A 112 5.26 8.34 2.24
N ASP A 113 5.06 8.87 3.45
CA ASP A 113 6.04 9.71 4.13
C ASP A 113 7.32 8.93 4.43
N LEU A 114 7.24 7.72 4.97
CA LEU A 114 8.38 6.86 5.24
C LEU A 114 9.18 6.51 3.97
N LEU A 115 8.48 6.17 2.88
CA LEU A 115 9.12 5.91 1.60
C LEU A 115 9.86 7.14 1.07
N GLN A 116 9.24 8.34 1.17
CA GLN A 116 9.86 9.60 0.76
C GLN A 116 11.07 9.96 1.63
N GLU A 117 10.99 9.77 2.94
CA GLU A 117 12.09 9.96 3.89
C GLU A 117 13.26 9.02 3.59
N ALA A 118 12.97 7.79 3.14
CA ALA A 118 13.98 6.84 2.69
C ALA A 118 14.59 7.20 1.31
N GLY A 119 14.03 8.20 0.61
CA GLY A 119 14.48 8.62 -0.72
C GLY A 119 13.82 7.87 -1.89
N VAL A 120 12.78 7.09 -1.61
CA VAL A 120 11.99 6.38 -2.63
C VAL A 120 11.04 7.33 -3.34
N LEU A 121 10.85 7.16 -4.64
CA LEU A 121 9.84 7.89 -5.41
C LEU A 121 8.44 7.38 -5.03
N ALA A 122 7.84 7.98 -4.00
CA ALA A 122 6.49 7.65 -3.54
C ALA A 122 5.53 8.81 -3.76
N ARG A 123 4.32 8.50 -4.23
CA ARG A 123 3.25 9.46 -4.50
C ARG A 123 1.94 8.96 -3.92
N LEU A 124 1.21 9.85 -3.25
CA LEU A 124 -0.15 9.61 -2.76
C LEU A 124 -1.13 10.48 -3.55
N ILE A 125 -2.17 9.87 -4.11
CA ILE A 125 -3.30 10.54 -4.75
C ILE A 125 -4.52 10.42 -3.82
N PRO A 126 -4.86 11.48 -3.08
CA PRO A 126 -6.06 11.47 -2.26
C PRO A 126 -7.32 11.52 -3.13
N ILE A 127 -8.31 10.69 -2.84
CA ILE A 127 -9.65 10.78 -3.41
C ILE A 127 -10.53 11.50 -2.39
N GLN A 128 -10.71 12.80 -2.59
CA GLN A 128 -11.42 13.67 -1.64
C GLN A 128 -12.89 13.26 -1.49
N GLY A 129 -13.30 12.95 -0.26
CA GLY A 129 -14.65 12.45 0.04
C GLY A 129 -14.89 11.02 -0.42
N GLY A 130 -13.84 10.32 -0.86
CA GLY A 130 -13.91 8.91 -1.25
C GLY A 130 -13.87 7.98 -0.04
N GLY A 131 -14.68 6.92 -0.06
CA GLY A 131 -14.67 5.83 0.91
C GLY A 131 -13.75 4.68 0.48
N HIS A 132 -13.97 3.49 1.08
CA HIS A 132 -13.24 2.27 0.76
C HIS A 132 -13.67 1.71 -0.59
N GLY A 133 -13.03 2.17 -1.66
CA GLY A 133 -13.38 1.74 -3.00
C GLY A 133 -12.45 2.29 -4.07
N ARG A 134 -12.42 1.59 -5.20
CA ARG A 134 -11.64 1.98 -6.37
C ARG A 134 -12.51 2.80 -7.33
N PRO A 135 -12.38 4.14 -7.34
CA PRO A 135 -13.21 4.97 -8.19
C PRO A 135 -12.80 4.80 -9.66
N GLN A 136 -13.81 4.71 -10.53
CA GLN A 136 -13.61 4.68 -11.98
C GLN A 136 -13.52 6.14 -12.51
N LEU A 137 -12.34 6.75 -12.35
CA LEU A 137 -12.09 8.13 -12.75
C LEU A 137 -11.09 8.17 -13.90
N ARG A 138 -11.46 8.87 -14.97
CA ARG A 138 -10.59 9.02 -16.15
C ARG A 138 -9.25 9.67 -15.79
N GLU A 139 -9.29 10.69 -14.94
CA GLU A 139 -8.08 11.37 -14.46
C GLU A 139 -7.16 10.44 -13.67
N LEU A 140 -7.72 9.63 -12.76
CA LEU A 140 -6.96 8.64 -12.00
C LEU A 140 -6.30 7.61 -12.94
N ASN A 141 -7.07 7.09 -13.90
CA ASN A 141 -6.53 6.15 -14.88
C ASN A 141 -5.39 6.76 -15.70
N SER A 142 -5.49 8.05 -16.07
CA SER A 142 -4.39 8.75 -16.76
C SER A 142 -3.14 8.82 -15.89
N ARG A 143 -3.25 9.17 -14.60
CA ARG A 143 -2.11 9.23 -13.68
C ARG A 143 -1.46 7.85 -13.48
N ILE A 144 -2.26 6.80 -13.40
CA ILE A 144 -1.77 5.41 -13.36
C ILE A 144 -1.01 5.05 -14.63
N THR A 145 -1.54 5.43 -15.81
CA THR A 145 -0.86 5.19 -17.09
C THR A 145 0.50 5.90 -17.13
N LEU A 146 0.58 7.16 -16.72
CA LEU A 146 1.84 7.90 -16.66
C LEU A 146 2.85 7.25 -15.71
N PHE A 147 2.38 6.71 -14.56
CA PHE A 147 3.23 5.97 -13.65
C PHE A 147 3.82 4.71 -14.32
N LEU A 148 2.99 3.91 -14.99
CA LEU A 148 3.42 2.71 -15.70
C LEU A 148 4.39 3.03 -16.85
N GLU A 149 4.13 4.07 -17.63
CA GLU A 149 5.03 4.53 -18.68
C GLU A 149 6.40 4.96 -18.14
N ASN A 150 6.44 5.58 -16.96
CA ASN A 150 7.71 5.92 -16.31
C ASN A 150 8.51 4.67 -15.92
N GLN A 151 7.83 3.62 -15.46
CA GLN A 151 8.49 2.39 -15.01
C GLN A 151 8.94 1.49 -16.19
N PHE A 152 8.11 1.36 -17.22
CA PHE A 152 8.33 0.37 -18.28
C PHE A 152 8.85 0.96 -19.60
N ASP A 153 8.51 2.21 -19.89
CA ASP A 153 8.91 2.85 -21.17
C ASP A 153 10.07 3.83 -21.00
N GLY A 154 10.62 3.95 -19.79
CA GLY A 154 11.73 4.87 -19.49
C GLY A 154 11.36 6.34 -19.63
N LYS A 155 10.06 6.67 -19.65
CA LYS A 155 9.57 8.05 -19.72
C LYS A 155 9.76 8.75 -18.36
N LYS A 156 9.65 10.06 -18.35
CA LYS A 156 9.77 10.90 -17.14
C LYS A 156 8.60 11.88 -17.04
N HIS A 157 7.40 11.31 -16.98
CA HIS A 157 6.20 12.11 -16.77
C HIS A 157 6.13 12.63 -15.34
N GLU A 158 5.74 13.87 -15.21
CA GLU A 158 5.29 14.39 -13.92
C GLU A 158 3.88 13.85 -13.61
N ILE A 159 3.69 13.30 -12.41
CA ILE A 159 2.41 12.76 -11.97
C ILE A 159 1.91 13.68 -10.87
N SER A 160 0.78 14.34 -11.10
CA SER A 160 0.16 15.20 -10.09
C SER A 160 -0.29 14.37 -8.88
N THR A 161 -0.04 14.91 -7.68
CA THR A 161 -0.53 14.38 -6.41
C THR A 161 -1.71 15.20 -5.87
N GLU A 162 -2.22 16.15 -6.65
CA GLU A 162 -3.43 16.88 -6.27
C GLU A 162 -4.60 15.91 -6.05
N SER A 163 -5.43 16.23 -5.07
CA SER A 163 -6.60 15.41 -4.76
C SER A 163 -7.59 15.39 -5.91
N ILE A 164 -8.21 14.23 -6.13
CA ILE A 164 -9.29 14.07 -7.09
C ILE A 164 -10.60 13.99 -6.31
N LEU A 165 -11.61 14.75 -6.73
CA LEU A 165 -12.93 14.69 -6.10
C LEU A 165 -13.59 13.34 -6.37
N SER A 166 -14.09 12.70 -5.30
CA SER A 166 -14.92 11.51 -5.44
C SER A 166 -16.21 11.83 -6.20
N PRO A 167 -16.65 10.96 -7.13
CA PRO A 167 -17.96 11.14 -7.73
C PRO A 167 -19.03 11.10 -6.64
N LYS A 168 -19.98 12.04 -6.68
CA LYS A 168 -21.14 11.95 -5.79
C LYS A 168 -21.88 10.64 -6.09
N PRO A 169 -22.32 9.89 -5.05
CA PRO A 169 -23.14 8.73 -5.30
C PRO A 169 -24.35 9.16 -6.17
N SER A 170 -24.55 8.44 -7.27
CA SER A 170 -25.78 8.59 -8.06
C SER A 170 -26.95 8.29 -7.13
N ARG A 171 -27.85 9.26 -6.99
CA ARG A 171 -29.10 9.09 -6.21
C ARG A 171 -30.02 8.06 -6.88
#